data_51b41f6b7cc1d0e35d76ae48e91d6ccf
#
_entry.id   51b41f6b7cc1d0e35d76ae48e91d6ccf
#
_cell.length_a   1.000
_cell.length_b   1.000
_cell.length_c   1.000
_cell.angle_alpha   90.00
_cell.angle_beta   90.00
_cell.angle_gamma   90.00
#
_symmetry.space_group_name_H-M   'P 1'
#
loop_
_entity.id
_entity.type
_entity.pdbx_description
1 polymer ?
#
loop_
_entity_poly.entity_id
_entity_poly.type
_entity_poly.pdbx_seq_one_letter_code
_entity_poly.pdbx_strand_id
1 'polypeptide(L)'
;MYRILGDAYYHFGQYHQAVEAFTGYLDREHSAPRRDALYMLGLSYYQTKVYSKAAEMLGQVTTANDALTQNAYLHMGLSYLQLAEKNKARMAFEQAAASSANLQIKEQAAYNYALCLHETSYSAFGESVTAFEKFLNEFPTSPYAEKVSNYLVEVYMNTRSYEAALKS
;
A
#
# COMPACT_ATOMS: atom_id res chain seq x y z
N MET A 1 11.39 -17.83 -22.47
CA MET A 1 12.02 -16.66 -23.11
C MET A 1 11.39 -15.34 -22.65
N TYR A 2 10.08 -15.17 -22.81
CA TYR A 2 9.41 -13.92 -22.44
C TYR A 2 9.54 -13.57 -20.96
N ARG A 3 9.50 -14.56 -20.08
CA ARG A 3 9.67 -14.33 -18.64
C ARG A 3 11.06 -13.77 -18.32
N ILE A 4 12.10 -14.33 -18.93
CA ILE A 4 13.47 -13.89 -18.73
C ILE A 4 13.65 -12.47 -19.28
N LEU A 5 13.05 -12.21 -20.45
CA LEU A 5 13.10 -10.89 -21.07
C LEU A 5 12.38 -9.85 -20.21
N GLY A 6 11.19 -10.20 -19.67
CA GLY A 6 10.46 -9.32 -18.76
C GLY A 6 11.26 -9.00 -17.50
N ASP A 7 11.89 -10.01 -16.90
CA ASP A 7 12.75 -9.85 -15.74
C ASP A 7 13.89 -8.86 -16.05
N ALA A 8 14.56 -9.00 -17.18
CA ALA A 8 15.64 -8.10 -17.59
C ALA A 8 15.12 -6.67 -17.76
N TYR A 9 14.03 -6.48 -18.47
CA TYR A 9 13.44 -5.14 -18.65
C TYR A 9 13.05 -4.52 -17.32
N TYR A 10 12.46 -5.29 -16.43
CA TYR A 10 12.07 -4.82 -15.10
C TYR A 10 13.28 -4.30 -14.32
N HIS A 11 14.37 -5.08 -14.29
CA HIS A 11 15.57 -4.71 -13.54
C HIS A 11 16.30 -3.51 -14.15
N PHE A 12 16.13 -3.26 -15.44
CA PHE A 12 16.68 -2.06 -16.09
C PHE A 12 15.73 -0.86 -16.03
N GLY A 13 14.58 -1.00 -15.36
CA GLY A 13 13.64 0.10 -15.26
C GLY A 13 12.82 0.37 -16.52
N GLN A 14 12.85 -0.53 -17.47
CA GLN A 14 12.09 -0.43 -18.73
C GLN A 14 10.73 -1.10 -18.55
N TYR A 15 9.84 -0.43 -17.81
CA TYR A 15 8.61 -1.04 -17.33
C TYR A 15 7.58 -1.29 -18.42
N HIS A 16 7.49 -0.44 -19.45
CA HIS A 16 6.57 -0.67 -20.58
C HIS A 16 6.95 -1.95 -21.32
N GLN A 17 8.25 -2.15 -21.57
CA GLN A 17 8.76 -3.35 -22.23
C GLN A 17 8.59 -4.57 -21.33
N ALA A 18 8.77 -4.40 -20.01
CA ALA A 18 8.55 -5.48 -19.06
C ALA A 18 7.08 -5.95 -19.10
N VAL A 19 6.12 -5.03 -19.15
CA VAL A 19 4.69 -5.37 -19.27
C VAL A 19 4.46 -6.20 -20.54
N GLU A 20 4.97 -5.77 -21.68
CA GLU A 20 4.80 -6.50 -22.94
C GLU A 20 5.36 -7.91 -22.85
N ALA A 21 6.58 -8.05 -22.32
CA ALA A 21 7.24 -9.35 -22.20
C ALA A 21 6.51 -10.28 -21.24
N PHE A 22 6.12 -9.81 -20.06
CA PHE A 22 5.39 -10.62 -19.10
C PHE A 22 3.99 -10.99 -19.60
N THR A 23 3.33 -10.08 -20.30
CA THR A 23 2.03 -10.38 -20.92
C THR A 23 2.16 -11.49 -21.94
N GLY A 24 3.22 -11.43 -22.77
CA GLY A 24 3.53 -12.51 -23.72
C GLY A 24 3.81 -13.83 -23.02
N TYR A 25 4.49 -13.79 -21.88
CA TYR A 25 4.71 -14.99 -21.06
C TYR A 25 3.40 -15.58 -20.57
N LEU A 26 2.50 -14.77 -20.03
CA LEU A 26 1.20 -15.25 -19.54
C LEU A 26 0.35 -15.86 -20.65
N ASP A 27 0.36 -15.27 -21.85
CA ASP A 27 -0.40 -15.75 -22.98
C ASP A 27 0.07 -17.14 -23.46
N ARG A 28 1.32 -17.49 -23.20
CA ARG A 28 1.91 -18.75 -23.65
C ARG A 28 2.08 -19.79 -22.56
N GLU A 29 1.81 -19.42 -21.31
CA GLU A 29 1.98 -20.35 -20.19
C GLU A 29 0.77 -21.26 -20.07
N HIS A 30 1.02 -22.57 -20.02
CA HIS A 30 -0.01 -23.60 -19.89
C HIS A 30 -0.16 -24.10 -18.45
N SER A 31 0.74 -23.73 -17.57
CA SER A 31 0.67 -24.04 -16.15
C SER A 31 0.46 -22.75 -15.35
N ALA A 32 0.36 -22.86 -14.02
CA ALA A 32 0.21 -21.68 -13.17
C ALA A 32 1.41 -20.74 -13.36
N PRO A 33 1.18 -19.44 -13.59
CA PRO A 33 2.28 -18.49 -13.74
C PRO A 33 3.14 -18.41 -12.48
N ARG A 34 4.42 -18.12 -12.67
CA ARG A 34 5.33 -17.95 -11.53
C ARG A 34 4.95 -16.70 -10.74
N ARG A 35 4.99 -16.85 -9.43
CA ARG A 35 4.64 -15.78 -8.50
C ARG A 35 5.53 -14.54 -8.68
N ASP A 36 6.85 -14.75 -8.86
CA ASP A 36 7.78 -13.65 -9.09
C ASP A 36 7.50 -12.89 -10.39
N ALA A 37 7.08 -13.59 -11.45
CA ALA A 37 6.71 -12.95 -12.71
C ALA A 37 5.46 -12.09 -12.56
N LEU A 38 4.43 -12.60 -11.87
CA LEU A 38 3.22 -11.82 -11.58
C LEU A 38 3.51 -10.60 -10.73
N TYR A 39 4.42 -10.73 -9.77
CA TYR A 39 4.85 -9.63 -8.91
C TYR A 39 5.53 -8.53 -9.73
N MET A 40 6.51 -8.89 -10.56
CA MET A 40 7.22 -7.92 -11.40
C MET A 40 6.29 -7.28 -12.42
N LEU A 41 5.35 -8.05 -12.98
CA LEU A 41 4.33 -7.51 -13.89
C LEU A 41 3.45 -6.49 -13.16
N GLY A 42 2.98 -6.83 -11.95
CA GLY A 42 2.18 -5.92 -11.15
C GLY A 42 2.89 -4.62 -10.84
N LEU A 43 4.16 -4.69 -10.43
CA LEU A 43 4.96 -3.49 -10.17
C LEU A 43 5.22 -2.71 -11.46
N SER A 44 5.39 -3.38 -12.59
CA SER A 44 5.55 -2.71 -13.88
C SER A 44 4.28 -1.96 -14.28
N TYR A 45 3.11 -2.55 -14.07
CA TYR A 45 1.85 -1.84 -14.26
C TYR A 45 1.75 -0.63 -13.33
N TYR A 46 2.16 -0.76 -12.07
CA TYR A 46 2.18 0.36 -11.15
C TYR A 46 3.06 1.51 -11.67
N GLN A 47 4.27 1.20 -12.13
CA GLN A 47 5.20 2.20 -12.65
C GLN A 47 4.69 2.87 -13.94
N THR A 48 3.94 2.14 -14.74
CA THR A 48 3.35 2.69 -15.96
C THR A 48 1.96 3.28 -15.72
N LYS A 49 1.54 3.38 -14.45
CA LYS A 49 0.28 4.01 -14.01
C LYS A 49 -0.97 3.26 -14.47
N VAL A 50 -0.87 1.97 -14.73
CA VAL A 50 -2.04 1.13 -15.03
C VAL A 50 -2.48 0.48 -13.72
N TYR A 51 -3.07 1.28 -12.85
CA TYR A 51 -3.27 0.93 -11.43
C TYR A 51 -4.26 -0.21 -11.21
N SER A 52 -5.32 -0.30 -12.01
CA SER A 52 -6.29 -1.39 -11.83
C SER A 52 -5.65 -2.75 -12.11
N LYS A 53 -4.83 -2.85 -13.15
CA LYS A 53 -4.11 -4.09 -13.46
C LYS A 53 -2.98 -4.36 -12.47
N ALA A 54 -2.34 -3.31 -11.98
CA ALA A 54 -1.34 -3.46 -10.92
C ALA A 54 -1.94 -4.13 -9.69
N ALA A 55 -3.07 -3.64 -9.21
CA ALA A 55 -3.75 -4.22 -8.05
C ALA A 55 -4.21 -5.66 -8.33
N GLU A 56 -4.73 -5.94 -9.53
CA GLU A 56 -5.17 -7.28 -9.92
C GLU A 56 -4.01 -8.27 -9.91
N MET A 57 -2.90 -7.93 -10.54
CA MET A 57 -1.73 -8.83 -10.60
C MET A 57 -1.10 -9.03 -9.23
N LEU A 58 -0.92 -7.94 -8.47
CA LEU A 58 -0.35 -8.02 -7.13
C LEU A 58 -1.23 -8.81 -6.17
N GLY A 59 -2.55 -8.73 -6.32
CA GLY A 59 -3.48 -9.52 -5.53
C GLY A 59 -3.29 -11.03 -5.68
N GLN A 60 -2.79 -11.48 -6.82
CA GLN A 60 -2.56 -12.89 -7.09
C GLN A 60 -1.31 -13.44 -6.42
N VAL A 61 -0.40 -12.59 -5.91
CA VAL A 61 0.86 -13.02 -5.32
C VAL A 61 0.87 -12.94 -3.79
N THR A 62 -0.22 -12.51 -3.18
CA THR A 62 -0.34 -12.38 -1.71
C THR A 62 -0.71 -13.72 -1.07
N THR A 63 0.11 -14.74 -1.33
CA THR A 63 -0.17 -16.14 -0.97
C THR A 63 0.72 -16.68 0.15
N ALA A 64 1.68 -15.88 0.62
CA ALA A 64 2.63 -16.27 1.67
C ALA A 64 2.84 -15.10 2.62
N ASN A 65 3.41 -15.40 3.78
CA ASN A 65 3.75 -14.35 4.76
C ASN A 65 5.23 -13.99 4.62
N ASP A 66 5.56 -13.27 3.55
CA ASP A 66 6.94 -12.90 3.21
C ASP A 66 7.03 -11.44 2.76
N ALA A 67 8.27 -10.99 2.49
CA ALA A 67 8.53 -9.62 2.08
C ALA A 67 7.88 -9.29 0.72
N LEU A 68 7.79 -10.25 -0.18
CA LEU A 68 7.16 -10.06 -1.48
C LEU A 68 5.65 -9.78 -1.32
N THR A 69 4.97 -10.58 -0.50
CA THR A 69 3.54 -10.36 -0.18
C THR A 69 3.35 -9.00 0.48
N GLN A 70 4.21 -8.64 1.43
CA GLN A 70 4.13 -7.35 2.12
C GLN A 70 4.22 -6.18 1.13
N ASN A 71 5.21 -6.22 0.24
CA ASN A 71 5.40 -5.17 -0.76
C ASN A 71 4.27 -5.16 -1.79
N ALA A 72 3.73 -6.33 -2.13
CA ALA A 72 2.56 -6.42 -3.00
C ALA A 72 1.36 -5.69 -2.38
N TYR A 73 1.08 -5.93 -1.11
CA TYR A 73 0.00 -5.22 -0.41
C TYR A 73 0.24 -3.71 -0.35
N LEU A 74 1.48 -3.28 -0.10
CA LEU A 74 1.79 -1.84 -0.11
C LEU A 74 1.43 -1.21 -1.46
N HIS A 75 1.87 -1.81 -2.56
CA HIS A 75 1.62 -1.27 -3.89
C HIS A 75 0.18 -1.43 -4.34
N MET A 76 -0.54 -2.46 -3.85
CA MET A 76 -1.99 -2.54 -4.02
C MET A 76 -2.67 -1.34 -3.36
N GLY A 77 -2.28 -1.02 -2.12
CA GLY A 77 -2.82 0.13 -1.42
C GLY A 77 -2.58 1.42 -2.16
N LEU A 78 -1.35 1.63 -2.62
CA LEU A 78 -1.00 2.82 -3.40
C LEU A 78 -1.77 2.89 -4.71
N SER A 79 -1.99 1.75 -5.38
CA SER A 79 -2.78 1.68 -6.61
C SER A 79 -4.25 2.04 -6.34
N TYR A 80 -4.83 1.50 -5.28
CA TYR A 80 -6.21 1.82 -4.91
C TYR A 80 -6.39 3.30 -4.55
N LEU A 81 -5.39 3.93 -3.93
CA LEU A 81 -5.45 5.38 -3.69
C LEU A 81 -5.54 6.16 -5.01
N GLN A 82 -4.76 5.76 -6.01
CA GLN A 82 -4.82 6.40 -7.32
C GLN A 82 -6.17 6.21 -8.01
N LEU A 83 -6.86 5.11 -7.71
CA LEU A 83 -8.18 4.81 -8.22
C LEU A 83 -9.30 5.41 -7.36
N ALA A 84 -8.96 6.17 -6.31
CA ALA A 84 -9.89 6.74 -5.35
C ALA A 84 -10.72 5.69 -4.60
N GLU A 85 -10.20 4.48 -4.45
CA GLU A 85 -10.84 3.38 -3.71
C GLU A 85 -10.23 3.28 -2.31
N LYS A 86 -10.55 4.25 -1.45
CA LYS A 86 -9.89 4.41 -0.13
C LYS A 86 -10.12 3.25 0.82
N ASN A 87 -11.30 2.60 0.78
CA ASN A 87 -11.58 1.46 1.65
C ASN A 87 -10.72 0.24 1.27
N LYS A 88 -10.55 0.00 -0.03
CA LYS A 88 -9.67 -1.08 -0.50
C LYS A 88 -8.21 -0.76 -0.19
N ALA A 89 -7.82 0.51 -0.34
CA ALA A 89 -6.47 0.95 0.01
C ALA A 89 -6.19 0.70 1.50
N ARG A 90 -7.13 1.08 2.37
CA ARG A 90 -7.01 0.86 3.81
C ARG A 90 -6.77 -0.61 4.14
N MET A 91 -7.56 -1.50 3.53
CA MET A 91 -7.43 -2.94 3.78
C MET A 91 -6.06 -3.47 3.34
N ALA A 92 -5.57 -3.02 2.18
CA ALA A 92 -4.26 -3.44 1.69
C ALA A 92 -3.12 -2.91 2.58
N PHE A 93 -3.19 -1.65 3.00
CA PHE A 93 -2.19 -1.08 3.90
C PHE A 93 -2.20 -1.77 5.27
N GLU A 94 -3.37 -2.14 5.77
CA GLU A 94 -3.48 -2.90 7.03
C GLU A 94 -2.69 -4.20 6.94
N GLN A 95 -2.83 -4.94 5.84
CA GLN A 95 -2.12 -6.18 5.64
C GLN A 95 -0.60 -5.96 5.54
N ALA A 96 -0.18 -4.93 4.81
CA ALA A 96 1.25 -4.62 4.69
C ALA A 96 1.85 -4.18 6.03
N ALA A 97 1.09 -3.42 6.83
CA ALA A 97 1.54 -2.96 8.14
C ALA A 97 1.57 -4.07 9.19
N ALA A 98 0.83 -5.15 8.98
CA ALA A 98 0.81 -6.29 9.90
C ALA A 98 2.07 -7.17 9.78
N SER A 99 2.84 -7.04 8.70
CA SER A 99 4.05 -7.84 8.48
C SER A 99 5.30 -7.08 8.92
N SER A 100 6.22 -7.77 9.56
CA SER A 100 7.53 -7.22 9.95
C SER A 100 8.66 -7.73 9.06
N ALA A 101 8.34 -8.33 7.91
CA ALA A 101 9.35 -8.85 6.97
C ALA A 101 10.29 -7.76 6.48
N ASN A 102 9.78 -6.57 6.23
CA ASN A 102 10.56 -5.39 5.88
C ASN A 102 10.03 -4.21 6.69
N LEU A 103 10.87 -3.64 7.56
CA LEU A 103 10.44 -2.60 8.49
C LEU A 103 10.16 -1.26 7.80
N GLN A 104 10.86 -0.94 6.71
CA GLN A 104 10.59 0.28 5.95
C GLN A 104 9.23 0.22 5.27
N ILE A 105 8.87 -0.94 4.73
CA ILE A 105 7.56 -1.15 4.12
C ILE A 105 6.49 -1.10 5.20
N LYS A 106 6.73 -1.72 6.35
CA LYS A 106 5.81 -1.67 7.49
C LYS A 106 5.53 -0.23 7.92
N GLU A 107 6.57 0.58 8.05
CA GLU A 107 6.47 1.99 8.40
C GLU A 107 5.61 2.76 7.41
N GLN A 108 5.91 2.61 6.13
CA GLN A 108 5.20 3.27 5.06
C GLN A 108 3.72 2.86 5.02
N ALA A 109 3.47 1.56 5.16
CA ALA A 109 2.12 1.01 5.18
C ALA A 109 1.32 1.48 6.40
N ALA A 110 1.96 1.51 7.58
CA ALA A 110 1.32 1.96 8.81
C ALA A 110 0.90 3.43 8.72
N TYR A 111 1.78 4.27 8.15
CA TYR A 111 1.46 5.67 7.91
C TYR A 111 0.26 5.83 6.98
N ASN A 112 0.29 5.16 5.83
CA ASN A 112 -0.80 5.25 4.86
C ASN A 112 -2.11 4.67 5.40
N TYR A 113 -2.02 3.60 6.20
CA TYR A 113 -3.18 3.02 6.87
C TYR A 113 -3.85 4.03 7.79
N ALA A 114 -3.05 4.72 8.62
CA ALA A 114 -3.58 5.72 9.54
C ALA A 114 -4.23 6.89 8.78
N LEU A 115 -3.62 7.33 7.67
CA LEU A 115 -4.22 8.36 6.82
C LEU A 115 -5.56 7.91 6.24
N CYS A 116 -5.65 6.69 5.75
CA CYS A 116 -6.90 6.16 5.20
C CYS A 116 -7.99 6.09 6.27
N LEU A 117 -7.65 5.68 7.49
CA LEU A 117 -8.60 5.70 8.60
C LEU A 117 -9.08 7.11 8.89
N HIS A 118 -8.17 8.08 8.90
CA HIS A 118 -8.52 9.48 9.15
C HIS A 118 -9.48 10.01 8.10
N GLU A 119 -9.30 9.62 6.85
CA GLU A 119 -10.12 10.11 5.74
C GLU A 119 -11.44 9.36 5.56
N THR A 120 -11.53 8.10 6.02
CA THR A 120 -12.71 7.25 5.77
C THR A 120 -13.56 6.99 7.01
N SER A 121 -13.10 7.34 8.19
CA SER A 121 -13.80 7.03 9.43
C SER A 121 -14.87 8.07 9.75
N TYR A 122 -16.10 7.62 9.94
CA TYR A 122 -17.20 8.47 10.40
C TYR A 122 -17.17 8.70 11.91
N SER A 123 -16.64 7.75 12.67
CA SER A 123 -16.34 7.98 14.10
C SER A 123 -14.96 8.61 14.15
N ALA A 124 -14.94 9.90 13.94
CA ALA A 124 -13.76 10.66 13.53
C ALA A 124 -12.58 10.60 14.49
N PHE A 125 -12.71 10.03 15.69
CA PHE A 125 -11.70 10.27 16.70
C PHE A 125 -11.11 9.00 17.31
N GLY A 126 -11.70 7.82 17.06
CA GLY A 126 -11.26 6.58 17.71
C GLY A 126 -10.14 5.86 16.97
N GLU A 127 -10.46 5.36 15.79
CA GLU A 127 -9.54 4.46 15.05
C GLU A 127 -8.32 5.18 14.50
N SER A 128 -8.51 6.37 13.93
CA SER A 128 -7.38 7.12 13.36
C SER A 128 -6.42 7.60 14.45
N VAL A 129 -6.94 8.07 15.59
CA VAL A 129 -6.09 8.49 16.73
C VAL A 129 -5.26 7.31 17.21
N THR A 130 -5.90 6.15 17.42
CA THR A 130 -5.19 4.95 17.85
C THR A 130 -4.10 4.55 16.87
N ALA A 131 -4.40 4.61 15.57
CA ALA A 131 -3.43 4.27 14.53
C ALA A 131 -2.26 5.25 14.49
N PHE A 132 -2.52 6.55 14.61
CA PHE A 132 -1.47 7.57 14.64
C PHE A 132 -0.60 7.44 15.90
N GLU A 133 -1.20 7.21 17.05
CA GLU A 133 -0.45 7.01 18.29
C GLU A 133 0.42 5.76 18.23
N LYS A 134 -0.12 4.67 17.70
CA LYS A 134 0.63 3.44 17.50
C LYS A 134 1.82 3.67 16.56
N PHE A 135 1.59 4.42 15.47
CA PHE A 135 2.66 4.75 14.52
C PHE A 135 3.80 5.49 15.23
N LEU A 136 3.50 6.50 16.02
CA LEU A 136 4.51 7.27 16.74
C LEU A 136 5.26 6.43 17.76
N ASN A 137 4.59 5.48 18.40
CA ASN A 137 5.23 4.56 19.34
C ASN A 137 6.17 3.59 18.63
N GLU A 138 5.79 3.08 17.48
CA GLU A 138 6.60 2.13 16.73
C GLU A 138 7.73 2.80 15.94
N PHE A 139 7.48 4.00 15.42
CA PHE A 139 8.41 4.71 14.53
C PHE A 139 8.64 6.15 14.96
N PRO A 140 9.19 6.36 16.20
CA PRO A 140 9.33 7.72 16.73
C PRO A 140 10.30 8.62 15.96
N THR A 141 11.23 8.03 15.21
CA THR A 141 12.21 8.78 14.41
C THR A 141 11.90 8.78 12.91
N SER A 142 10.68 8.37 12.55
CA SER A 142 10.26 8.31 11.17
C SER A 142 10.21 9.69 10.51
N PRO A 143 10.54 9.80 9.22
CA PRO A 143 10.29 11.03 8.46
C PRO A 143 8.81 11.46 8.47
N TYR A 144 7.89 10.53 8.71
CA TYR A 144 6.46 10.82 8.78
C TYR A 144 6.01 11.28 10.17
N ALA A 145 6.85 11.15 11.20
CA ALA A 145 6.46 11.40 12.60
C ALA A 145 5.92 12.82 12.80
N GLU A 146 6.55 13.81 12.18
CA GLU A 146 6.11 15.22 12.30
C GLU A 146 4.70 15.39 11.72
N LYS A 147 4.44 14.84 10.54
CA LYS A 147 3.11 14.91 9.90
C LYS A 147 2.06 14.21 10.75
N VAL A 148 2.39 13.05 11.29
CA VAL A 148 1.48 12.28 12.16
C VAL A 148 1.17 13.08 13.42
N SER A 149 2.17 13.70 14.04
CA SER A 149 1.98 14.54 15.22
C SER A 149 1.05 15.72 14.90
N ASN A 150 1.20 16.33 13.73
CA ASN A 150 0.34 17.43 13.31
C ASN A 150 -1.10 16.98 13.10
N TYR A 151 -1.33 15.80 12.52
CA TYR A 151 -2.67 15.24 12.39
C TYR A 151 -3.30 14.98 13.75
N LEU A 152 -2.53 14.46 14.71
CA LEU A 152 -3.04 14.23 16.07
C LEU A 152 -3.44 15.53 16.75
N VAL A 153 -2.62 16.57 16.63
CA VAL A 153 -2.94 17.89 17.19
C VAL A 153 -4.24 18.40 16.58
N GLU A 154 -4.37 18.31 15.27
CA GLU A 154 -5.59 18.74 14.57
C GLU A 154 -6.83 17.98 15.08
N VAL A 155 -6.74 16.65 15.19
CA VAL A 155 -7.85 15.84 15.68
C VAL A 155 -8.19 16.20 17.12
N TYR A 156 -7.20 16.37 18.00
CA TYR A 156 -7.45 16.75 19.40
C TYR A 156 -8.09 18.14 19.50
N MET A 157 -7.64 19.08 18.70
CA MET A 157 -8.23 20.42 18.70
C MET A 157 -9.68 20.40 18.20
N ASN A 158 -9.96 19.64 17.15
CA ASN A 158 -11.33 19.48 16.64
C ASN A 158 -12.23 18.81 17.67
N THR A 159 -11.74 17.82 18.41
CA THR A 159 -12.49 17.17 19.48
C THR A 159 -12.83 18.15 20.59
N ARG A 160 -11.86 18.97 21.02
CA ARG A 160 -12.11 19.98 22.05
C ARG A 160 -13.12 21.02 21.60
N SER A 161 -13.01 21.47 20.35
CA SER A 161 -13.97 22.43 19.78
C SER A 161 -15.38 21.87 19.76
N TYR A 162 -15.50 20.59 19.38
CA TYR A 162 -16.79 19.89 19.34
C TYR A 162 -17.39 19.76 20.76
N GLU A 163 -16.57 19.34 21.73
CA GLU A 163 -16.99 19.22 23.12
C GLU A 163 -17.43 20.58 23.69
N ALA A 164 -16.68 21.64 23.38
CA ALA A 164 -17.02 23.00 23.81
C ALA A 164 -18.36 23.46 23.22
N ALA A 165 -18.60 23.14 21.93
CA ALA A 165 -19.86 23.47 21.28
C ALA A 165 -21.06 22.73 21.91
N LEU A 166 -20.86 21.48 22.32
CA LEU A 166 -21.92 20.71 22.98
C LEU A 166 -22.26 21.24 24.38
N LYS A 167 -21.28 21.85 25.06
CA LYS A 167 -21.48 22.40 26.40
C LYS A 167 -22.14 23.77 26.40
N SER A 168 -22.10 24.48 25.30
CA SER A 168 -22.75 25.78 25.18
C SER A 168 -24.15 25.65 24.56
#